data_825c6337c5917cbe596aa0726d86aa4a
#
_entry.id   825c6337c5917cbe596aa0726d86aa4a
#
_cell.length_a   1.000
_cell.length_b   1.000
_cell.length_c   1.000
_cell.angle_alpha   90.00
_cell.angle_beta   90.00
_cell.angle_gamma   90.00
#
_symmetry.space_group_name_H-M   'P 1'
#
loop_
_entity.id
_entity.type
_entity.pdbx_description
1 polymer ?
#
loop_
_entity_poly.entity_id
_entity_poly.type
_entity_poly.pdbx_seq_one_letter_code
_entity_poly.pdbx_strand_id
1 'polypeptide(L)'
;MKKILTTIIIGIFSLMVSVNLAFSSNIPESSDPIKIVINDWTGQHVSTKLAGEVLKKMGYNVEYVSAGALPMLAAISAGDLDFVTEVWTNNVNQFYHDGIASGDILLVGELGLSPQEGWMYPPYMEEKCPGLPNYMALYECAMAFGRADTFPKGRLITYPADWGTRSRDVVAAIDMPFIPIAGGSEGAMVAELQSAIKKKEPVISMFWQPHWIFATQEFN
;
A
#
# COMPACT_ATOMS: atom_id res chain seq x y z
N MET A 1 -36.09 -62.49 -5.99
CA MET A 1 -35.25 -61.72 -5.06
C MET A 1 -33.87 -61.32 -5.65
N LYS A 2 -33.08 -62.24 -6.25
CA LYS A 2 -31.76 -61.89 -6.82
C LYS A 2 -31.78 -60.83 -7.95
N LYS A 3 -32.79 -60.87 -8.87
CA LYS A 3 -32.90 -59.89 -9.98
C LYS A 3 -33.25 -58.47 -9.49
N ILE A 4 -34.07 -58.33 -8.46
CA ILE A 4 -34.45 -57.03 -7.87
C ILE A 4 -33.25 -56.39 -7.16
N LEU A 5 -32.46 -57.20 -6.44
CA LEU A 5 -31.26 -56.74 -5.73
C LEU A 5 -30.19 -56.21 -6.73
N THR A 6 -30.02 -56.89 -7.87
CA THR A 6 -29.04 -56.48 -8.90
C THR A 6 -29.48 -55.16 -9.57
N THR A 7 -30.78 -54.95 -9.82
CA THR A 7 -31.28 -53.70 -10.41
C THR A 7 -31.12 -52.52 -9.46
N ILE A 8 -31.31 -52.73 -8.14
CA ILE A 8 -31.15 -51.68 -7.14
C ILE A 8 -29.66 -51.32 -6.98
N ILE A 9 -28.75 -52.29 -6.98
CA ILE A 9 -27.31 -52.02 -6.90
C ILE A 9 -26.79 -51.25 -8.13
N ILE A 10 -27.21 -51.57 -9.31
CA ILE A 10 -26.87 -50.85 -10.56
C ILE A 10 -27.44 -49.41 -10.53
N GLY A 11 -28.66 -49.22 -10.05
CA GLY A 11 -29.28 -47.91 -9.88
C GLY A 11 -28.56 -47.01 -8.89
N ILE A 12 -28.09 -47.53 -7.77
CA ILE A 12 -27.32 -46.79 -6.74
C ILE A 12 -25.93 -46.46 -7.27
N PHE A 13 -25.29 -47.37 -8.00
CA PHE A 13 -23.96 -47.11 -8.59
C PHE A 13 -24.02 -46.07 -9.69
N SER A 14 -25.07 -46.04 -10.55
CA SER A 14 -25.29 -45.00 -11.54
C SER A 14 -25.57 -43.62 -10.91
N LEU A 15 -26.25 -43.58 -9.74
CA LEU A 15 -26.52 -42.34 -9.02
C LEU A 15 -25.25 -41.77 -8.36
N MET A 16 -24.37 -42.63 -7.87
CA MET A 16 -23.08 -42.19 -7.29
C MET A 16 -22.08 -41.68 -8.35
N VAL A 17 -22.12 -42.19 -9.57
CA VAL A 17 -21.26 -41.70 -10.66
C VAL A 17 -21.74 -40.33 -11.17
N SER A 18 -23.04 -40.04 -11.09
CA SER A 18 -23.62 -38.76 -11.53
C SER A 18 -23.31 -37.57 -10.62
N VAL A 19 -22.96 -37.84 -9.36
CA VAL A 19 -22.67 -36.77 -8.38
C VAL A 19 -21.24 -36.22 -8.52
N ASN A 20 -20.34 -36.93 -9.16
CA ASN A 20 -18.95 -36.49 -9.34
C ASN A 20 -18.69 -35.63 -10.59
N LEU A 21 -19.71 -35.27 -11.37
CA LEU A 21 -19.59 -34.44 -12.59
C LEU A 21 -20.00 -32.98 -12.40
N ALA A 22 -20.38 -32.57 -11.15
CA ALA A 22 -20.98 -31.26 -10.93
C ALA A 22 -20.03 -30.20 -10.36
N PHE A 23 -18.74 -30.48 -10.20
CA PHE A 23 -17.76 -29.52 -9.66
C PHE A 23 -16.52 -29.36 -10.55
N SER A 24 -16.71 -29.36 -11.86
CA SER A 24 -15.72 -28.71 -12.71
C SER A 24 -16.10 -27.24 -12.78
N SER A 25 -15.66 -26.45 -11.82
CA SER A 25 -15.68 -25.00 -11.99
C SER A 25 -14.83 -24.70 -13.22
N ASN A 26 -15.48 -24.20 -14.28
CA ASN A 26 -14.72 -23.66 -15.41
C ASN A 26 -13.93 -22.47 -14.86
N ILE A 27 -12.63 -22.54 -14.88
CA ILE A 27 -11.74 -21.42 -14.61
C ILE A 27 -11.24 -20.93 -15.96
N PRO A 28 -11.46 -19.67 -16.33
CA PRO A 28 -12.16 -18.62 -15.56
C PRO A 28 -13.70 -18.77 -15.57
N GLU A 29 -14.34 -18.35 -14.48
CA GLU A 29 -15.80 -18.37 -14.34
C GLU A 29 -16.49 -17.28 -15.18
N SER A 30 -15.78 -16.20 -15.50
CA SER A 30 -16.25 -15.09 -16.33
C SER A 30 -15.18 -14.65 -17.32
N SER A 31 -15.62 -14.10 -18.46
CA SER A 31 -14.78 -13.38 -19.41
C SER A 31 -14.61 -11.90 -19.07
N ASP A 32 -15.31 -11.40 -18.06
CA ASP A 32 -15.19 -10.02 -17.64
C ASP A 32 -13.79 -9.74 -17.05
N PRO A 33 -13.24 -8.56 -17.27
CA PRO A 33 -11.92 -8.26 -16.75
C PRO A 33 -11.94 -8.11 -15.23
N ILE A 34 -10.94 -8.71 -14.57
CA ILE A 34 -10.64 -8.43 -13.18
C ILE A 34 -9.86 -7.10 -13.12
N LYS A 35 -10.44 -6.09 -12.49
CA LYS A 35 -9.89 -4.74 -12.37
C LYS A 35 -9.05 -4.63 -11.11
N ILE A 36 -7.74 -4.68 -11.26
CA ILE A 36 -6.78 -4.60 -10.16
C ILE A 36 -6.30 -3.17 -10.01
N VAL A 37 -6.35 -2.65 -8.79
CA VAL A 37 -5.80 -1.33 -8.49
C VAL A 37 -4.28 -1.33 -8.66
N ILE A 38 -3.75 -0.31 -9.32
CA ILE A 38 -2.33 0.00 -9.35
C ILE A 38 -2.14 1.42 -8.80
N ASN A 39 -1.46 1.52 -7.66
CA ASN A 39 -1.06 2.79 -7.05
C ASN A 39 0.29 3.23 -7.63
N ASP A 40 0.78 4.40 -7.26
CA ASP A 40 1.96 5.02 -7.89
C ASP A 40 3.27 4.82 -7.11
N TRP A 41 3.37 3.79 -6.26
CA TRP A 41 4.64 3.42 -5.63
C TRP A 41 5.17 2.05 -6.08
N THR A 42 6.49 1.95 -6.13
CA THR A 42 7.20 0.83 -6.76
C THR A 42 6.85 -0.54 -6.16
N GLY A 43 6.73 -0.65 -4.83
CA GLY A 43 6.40 -1.93 -4.16
C GLY A 43 5.05 -2.49 -4.62
N GLN A 44 4.05 -1.63 -4.67
CA GLN A 44 2.71 -2.00 -5.09
C GLN A 44 2.64 -2.38 -6.59
N HIS A 45 3.43 -1.73 -7.45
CA HIS A 45 3.56 -2.15 -8.85
C HIS A 45 4.03 -3.59 -8.96
N VAL A 46 5.00 -4.00 -8.14
CA VAL A 46 5.52 -5.37 -8.16
C VAL A 46 4.45 -6.36 -7.70
N SER A 47 3.82 -6.11 -6.56
CA SER A 47 2.79 -7.00 -6.00
C SER A 47 1.57 -7.11 -6.93
N THR A 48 1.10 -5.99 -7.48
CA THR A 48 -0.04 -5.95 -8.41
C THR A 48 0.25 -6.68 -9.72
N LYS A 49 1.42 -6.44 -10.32
CA LYS A 49 1.80 -7.11 -11.57
C LYS A 49 1.98 -8.62 -11.36
N LEU A 50 2.56 -9.03 -10.23
CA LEU A 50 2.70 -10.45 -9.91
C LEU A 50 1.32 -11.13 -9.78
N ALA A 51 0.40 -10.53 -9.04
CA ALA A 51 -0.97 -11.06 -8.90
C ALA A 51 -1.69 -11.13 -10.25
N GLY A 52 -1.61 -10.07 -11.05
CA GLY A 52 -2.22 -10.05 -12.37
C GLY A 52 -1.64 -11.08 -13.34
N GLU A 53 -0.33 -11.35 -13.32
CA GLU A 53 0.28 -12.39 -14.16
C GLU A 53 -0.14 -13.81 -13.72
N VAL A 54 -0.35 -14.03 -12.41
CA VAL A 54 -0.92 -15.29 -11.92
C VAL A 54 -2.33 -15.49 -12.46
N LEU A 55 -3.19 -14.48 -12.34
CA LEU A 55 -4.56 -14.53 -12.83
C LEU A 55 -4.64 -14.74 -14.34
N LYS A 56 -3.79 -14.04 -15.11
CA LYS A 56 -3.71 -14.26 -16.58
C LYS A 56 -3.29 -15.70 -16.94
N LYS A 57 -2.35 -16.29 -16.19
CA LYS A 57 -1.97 -17.70 -16.38
C LYS A 57 -3.10 -18.67 -16.04
N MET A 58 -4.01 -18.29 -15.16
CA MET A 58 -5.24 -19.03 -14.86
C MET A 58 -6.32 -18.84 -15.95
N GLY A 59 -6.12 -17.92 -16.89
CA GLY A 59 -7.03 -17.65 -18.00
C GLY A 59 -7.94 -16.43 -17.82
N TYR A 60 -7.82 -15.71 -16.70
CA TYR A 60 -8.62 -14.49 -16.47
C TYR A 60 -8.15 -13.31 -17.32
N ASN A 61 -9.08 -12.47 -17.73
CA ASN A 61 -8.77 -11.14 -18.25
C ASN A 61 -8.41 -10.22 -17.08
N VAL A 62 -7.35 -9.43 -17.22
CA VAL A 62 -6.87 -8.52 -16.16
C VAL A 62 -6.74 -7.12 -16.72
N GLU A 63 -7.35 -6.18 -16.03
CA GLU A 63 -7.22 -4.75 -16.26
C GLU A 63 -6.54 -4.10 -15.04
N TYR A 64 -5.54 -3.24 -15.29
CA TYR A 64 -4.90 -2.47 -14.23
C TYR A 64 -5.45 -1.05 -14.25
N VAL A 65 -6.05 -0.63 -13.14
CA VAL A 65 -6.68 0.68 -13.00
C VAL A 65 -5.89 1.53 -12.02
N SER A 66 -5.37 2.67 -12.47
CA SER A 66 -4.63 3.58 -11.61
C SER A 66 -5.57 4.31 -10.66
N ALA A 67 -5.26 4.28 -9.37
CA ALA A 67 -5.99 5.00 -8.33
C ALA A 67 -5.05 5.39 -7.18
N GLY A 68 -5.32 6.52 -6.53
CA GLY A 68 -4.63 6.90 -5.30
C GLY A 68 -5.01 5.99 -4.12
N ALA A 69 -4.19 5.99 -3.07
CA ALA A 69 -4.36 5.08 -1.93
C ALA A 69 -5.70 5.26 -1.18
N LEU A 70 -6.19 6.48 -1.04
CA LEU A 70 -7.46 6.72 -0.39
C LEU A 70 -8.67 6.57 -1.33
N PRO A 71 -8.67 7.12 -2.57
CA PRO A 71 -9.78 6.94 -3.52
C PRO A 71 -10.05 5.49 -3.88
N MET A 72 -9.05 4.61 -3.96
CA MET A 72 -9.23 3.20 -4.29
C MET A 72 -10.19 2.47 -3.34
N LEU A 73 -10.18 2.85 -2.05
CA LEU A 73 -11.02 2.19 -1.04
C LEU A 73 -12.51 2.42 -1.31
N ALA A 74 -12.87 3.63 -1.71
CA ALA A 74 -14.24 3.95 -2.09
C ALA A 74 -14.66 3.20 -3.37
N ALA A 75 -13.76 3.11 -4.36
CA ALA A 75 -14.03 2.41 -5.61
C ALA A 75 -14.17 0.89 -5.42
N ILE A 76 -13.38 0.28 -4.53
CA ILE A 76 -13.53 -1.14 -4.16
C ILE A 76 -14.84 -1.36 -3.42
N SER A 77 -15.16 -0.53 -2.43
CA SER A 77 -16.42 -0.62 -1.69
C SER A 77 -17.65 -0.45 -2.58
N ALA A 78 -17.55 0.35 -3.63
CA ALA A 78 -18.62 0.54 -4.62
C ALA A 78 -18.70 -0.60 -5.67
N GLY A 79 -17.72 -1.49 -5.74
CA GLY A 79 -17.62 -2.54 -6.76
C GLY A 79 -17.14 -2.05 -8.12
N ASP A 80 -16.59 -0.83 -8.21
CA ASP A 80 -16.01 -0.30 -9.45
C ASP A 80 -14.63 -0.93 -9.75
N LEU A 81 -13.93 -1.37 -8.70
CA LEU A 81 -12.65 -2.08 -8.74
C LEU A 81 -12.76 -3.36 -7.90
N ASP A 82 -12.08 -4.44 -8.33
CA ASP A 82 -12.22 -5.75 -7.70
C ASP A 82 -11.30 -5.94 -6.50
N PHE A 83 -10.02 -5.59 -6.62
CA PHE A 83 -9.10 -5.68 -5.48
C PHE A 83 -7.83 -4.84 -5.63
N VAL A 84 -7.15 -4.70 -4.51
CA VAL A 84 -5.81 -4.14 -4.38
C VAL A 84 -4.92 -5.14 -3.64
N THR A 85 -3.65 -5.22 -4.02
CA THR A 85 -2.70 -6.16 -3.41
C THR A 85 -2.04 -5.63 -2.15
N GLU A 86 -2.10 -4.33 -1.90
CA GLU A 86 -1.33 -3.70 -0.82
C GLU A 86 -2.12 -2.55 -0.20
N VAL A 87 -2.41 -2.67 1.10
CA VAL A 87 -3.07 -1.62 1.89
C VAL A 87 -2.25 -1.34 3.13
N TRP A 88 -1.84 -0.09 3.30
CA TRP A 88 -1.11 0.39 4.48
C TRP A 88 -2.11 0.88 5.53
N THR A 89 -2.46 -0.02 6.45
CA THR A 89 -3.57 0.18 7.39
C THR A 89 -3.38 1.32 8.39
N ASN A 90 -2.17 1.84 8.54
CA ASN A 90 -1.85 3.01 9.34
C ASN A 90 -2.13 4.35 8.65
N ASN A 91 -2.43 4.33 7.34
CA ASN A 91 -2.76 5.53 6.53
C ASN A 91 -4.17 5.48 5.93
N VAL A 92 -5.00 4.51 6.32
CA VAL A 92 -6.38 4.40 5.81
C VAL A 92 -7.31 5.46 6.41
N ASN A 93 -8.42 5.70 5.73
CA ASN A 93 -9.47 6.61 6.15
C ASN A 93 -10.71 5.85 6.68
N GLN A 94 -11.77 6.58 7.03
CA GLN A 94 -13.00 6.00 7.56
C GLN A 94 -13.66 5.03 6.57
N PHE A 95 -13.57 5.26 5.26
CA PHE A 95 -14.11 4.33 4.24
C PHE A 95 -13.60 2.91 4.37
N TYR A 96 -12.32 2.74 4.73
CA TYR A 96 -11.76 1.41 4.97
C TYR A 96 -12.46 0.71 6.13
N HIS A 97 -12.61 1.41 7.26
CA HIS A 97 -13.24 0.84 8.46
C HIS A 97 -14.72 0.55 8.24
N ASP A 98 -15.43 1.45 7.59
CA ASP A 98 -16.84 1.28 7.28
C ASP A 98 -17.06 0.13 6.29
N GLY A 99 -16.23 0.05 5.24
CA GLY A 99 -16.30 -1.01 4.24
C GLY A 99 -16.00 -2.40 4.81
N ILE A 100 -15.05 -2.52 5.75
CA ILE A 100 -14.80 -3.77 6.49
C ILE A 100 -16.02 -4.10 7.38
N ALA A 101 -16.55 -3.12 8.09
CA ALA A 101 -17.67 -3.34 9.02
C ALA A 101 -18.97 -3.72 8.30
N SER A 102 -19.22 -3.18 7.11
CA SER A 102 -20.39 -3.52 6.26
C SER A 102 -20.20 -4.81 5.47
N GLY A 103 -18.96 -5.25 5.26
CA GLY A 103 -18.62 -6.39 4.41
C GLY A 103 -18.46 -6.02 2.91
N ASP A 104 -18.48 -4.74 2.57
CA ASP A 104 -18.22 -4.25 1.20
C ASP A 104 -16.72 -4.34 0.83
N ILE A 105 -15.85 -4.40 1.83
CA ILE A 105 -14.41 -4.67 1.69
C ILE A 105 -14.06 -5.93 2.46
N LEU A 106 -13.43 -6.88 1.80
CA LEU A 106 -12.95 -8.12 2.41
C LEU A 106 -11.42 -8.11 2.50
N LEU A 107 -10.88 -8.38 3.68
CA LEU A 107 -9.47 -8.64 3.87
C LEU A 107 -9.19 -10.11 3.56
N VAL A 108 -8.36 -10.36 2.54
CA VAL A 108 -7.97 -11.71 2.13
C VAL A 108 -6.82 -12.26 2.98
N GLY A 109 -5.92 -11.38 3.40
CA GLY A 109 -4.79 -11.75 4.24
C GLY A 109 -3.67 -10.71 4.22
N GLU A 110 -2.55 -11.05 4.86
CA GLU A 110 -1.34 -10.24 4.90
C GLU A 110 -0.34 -10.68 3.82
N LEU A 111 0.40 -9.73 3.25
CA LEU A 111 1.49 -10.03 2.30
C LEU A 111 2.70 -10.71 2.94
N GLY A 112 2.76 -10.80 4.27
CA GLY A 112 3.89 -11.38 5.00
C GLY A 112 5.14 -10.48 5.01
N LEU A 113 4.99 -9.20 4.71
CA LEU A 113 6.03 -8.19 4.83
C LEU A 113 5.99 -7.54 6.21
N SER A 114 7.15 -7.05 6.67
CA SER A 114 7.24 -6.28 7.92
C SER A 114 7.57 -4.82 7.57
N PRO A 115 6.57 -4.03 7.16
CA PRO A 115 6.80 -2.66 6.74
C PRO A 115 7.12 -1.77 7.94
N GLN A 116 7.91 -0.73 7.68
CA GLN A 116 8.18 0.35 8.62
C GLN A 116 7.96 1.68 7.93
N GLU A 117 7.39 2.64 8.64
CA GLU A 117 7.22 4.01 8.20
C GLU A 117 7.76 4.96 9.26
N GLY A 118 8.39 6.03 8.82
CA GLY A 118 8.95 7.01 9.74
C GLY A 118 9.45 8.26 9.02
N TRP A 119 9.83 9.24 9.80
CA TRP A 119 10.56 10.38 9.29
C TRP A 119 12.04 10.01 9.28
N MET A 120 12.63 10.03 8.10
CA MET A 120 14.03 9.72 7.89
C MET A 120 14.82 10.94 7.46
N TYR A 121 16.10 10.91 7.75
CA TYR A 121 17.06 11.95 7.39
C TYR A 121 18.43 11.33 7.09
N PRO A 122 19.28 11.98 6.28
CA PRO A 122 20.64 11.50 6.04
C PRO A 122 21.51 11.66 7.29
N PRO A 123 22.49 10.76 7.57
CA PRO A 123 23.29 10.77 8.80
C PRO A 123 24.00 12.09 9.11
N TYR A 124 24.40 12.85 8.06
CA TYR A 124 25.04 14.17 8.28
C TYR A 124 24.13 15.21 8.96
N MET A 125 22.83 14.93 9.09
CA MET A 125 21.93 15.82 9.82
C MET A 125 22.14 15.77 11.32
N GLU A 126 22.74 14.73 11.87
CA GLU A 126 23.04 14.64 13.30
C GLU A 126 24.05 15.70 13.75
N GLU A 127 24.95 16.13 12.85
CA GLU A 127 25.86 17.26 13.11
C GLU A 127 25.10 18.59 13.18
N LYS A 128 24.02 18.75 12.40
CA LYS A 128 23.23 19.98 12.31
C LYS A 128 22.09 20.02 13.34
N CYS A 129 21.70 18.86 13.84
CA CYS A 129 20.65 18.66 14.82
C CYS A 129 21.11 17.64 15.88
N PRO A 130 21.99 18.05 16.81
CA PRO A 130 22.45 17.17 17.89
C PRO A 130 21.28 16.67 18.73
N GLY A 131 21.29 15.36 19.01
CA GLY A 131 20.22 14.69 19.76
C GLY A 131 19.32 13.80 18.91
N LEU A 132 19.38 13.88 17.58
CA LEU A 132 18.78 12.86 16.71
C LEU A 132 19.44 11.49 16.97
N PRO A 133 18.71 10.38 16.87
CA PRO A 133 17.32 10.23 16.36
C PRO A 133 16.20 10.50 17.37
N ASN A 134 16.48 11.05 18.56
CA ASN A 134 15.41 11.43 19.47
C ASN A 134 14.59 12.57 18.84
N TYR A 135 13.31 12.33 18.56
CA TYR A 135 12.44 13.32 17.91
C TYR A 135 12.31 14.63 18.70
N MET A 136 12.55 14.62 20.02
CA MET A 136 12.54 15.85 20.84
C MET A 136 13.60 16.86 20.39
N ALA A 137 14.71 16.39 19.80
CA ALA A 137 15.73 17.28 19.25
C ALA A 137 15.17 18.17 18.12
N LEU A 138 14.16 17.72 17.40
CA LEU A 138 13.57 18.48 16.30
C LEU A 138 12.91 19.79 16.77
N TYR A 139 12.49 19.92 18.03
CA TYR A 139 11.97 21.18 18.56
C TYR A 139 13.05 22.26 18.63
N GLU A 140 14.27 21.88 18.98
CA GLU A 140 15.38 22.80 19.15
C GLU A 140 16.08 23.13 17.81
N CYS A 141 16.08 22.16 16.88
CA CYS A 141 16.84 22.30 15.63
C CYS A 141 15.97 22.45 14.37
N ALA A 142 14.66 22.70 14.51
CA ALA A 142 13.75 22.82 13.36
C ALA A 142 14.27 23.76 12.27
N MET A 143 14.86 24.89 12.66
CA MET A 143 15.43 25.85 11.72
C MET A 143 16.53 25.27 10.83
N ALA A 144 17.24 24.23 11.27
CA ALA A 144 18.27 23.55 10.47
C ALA A 144 17.67 22.84 9.25
N PHE A 145 16.37 22.52 9.30
CA PHE A 145 15.62 21.93 8.19
C PHE A 145 14.78 22.96 7.42
N GLY A 146 14.88 24.25 7.78
CA GLY A 146 14.11 25.32 7.15
C GLY A 146 14.58 25.59 5.73
N ARG A 147 13.66 26.02 4.89
CA ARG A 147 13.88 26.56 3.55
C ARG A 147 13.32 27.97 3.50
N ALA A 148 13.57 28.70 2.40
CA ALA A 148 13.12 30.09 2.26
C ALA A 148 11.60 30.26 2.43
N ASP A 149 10.83 29.24 2.04
CA ASP A 149 9.36 29.20 2.10
C ASP A 149 8.81 28.72 3.44
N THR A 150 9.64 28.13 4.31
CA THR A 150 9.19 27.58 5.61
C THR A 150 9.82 28.25 6.82
N PHE A 151 10.95 28.95 6.65
CA PHE A 151 11.70 29.57 7.74
C PHE A 151 10.82 30.53 8.57
N PRO A 152 10.91 30.53 9.93
CA PRO A 152 11.89 29.83 10.76
C PRO A 152 11.56 28.37 11.10
N LYS A 153 10.47 27.82 10.58
CA LYS A 153 10.07 26.42 10.81
C LYS A 153 10.85 25.48 9.89
N GLY A 154 11.02 24.24 10.36
CA GLY A 154 11.57 23.17 9.56
C GLY A 154 10.61 22.78 8.41
N ARG A 155 11.15 22.24 7.33
CA ARG A 155 10.39 21.66 6.23
C ARG A 155 10.40 20.14 6.34
N LEU A 156 9.22 19.53 6.44
CA LEU A 156 9.03 18.09 6.43
C LEU A 156 8.38 17.68 5.11
N ILE A 157 9.06 16.85 4.32
CA ILE A 157 8.44 16.22 3.15
C ILE A 157 7.52 15.12 3.63
N THR A 158 6.25 15.17 3.25
CA THR A 158 5.24 14.16 3.60
C THR A 158 4.87 13.35 2.37
N TYR A 159 4.07 12.32 2.56
CA TYR A 159 3.48 11.59 1.44
C TYR A 159 2.65 12.50 0.52
N PRO A 160 2.42 12.09 -0.73
CA PRO A 160 1.40 12.66 -1.58
C PRO A 160 0.07 12.78 -0.85
N ALA A 161 -0.72 13.80 -1.18
CA ALA A 161 -1.92 14.13 -0.42
C ALA A 161 -3.00 13.02 -0.43
N ASP A 162 -3.03 12.22 -1.48
CA ASP A 162 -3.95 11.09 -1.67
C ASP A 162 -3.47 9.77 -1.04
N TRP A 163 -2.25 9.75 -0.43
CA TRP A 163 -1.76 8.58 0.33
C TRP A 163 -2.10 8.66 1.83
N GLY A 164 -2.45 9.83 2.34
CA GLY A 164 -2.83 10.05 3.72
C GLY A 164 -2.26 11.32 4.33
N THR A 165 -2.69 11.63 5.55
CA THR A 165 -2.39 12.88 6.25
C THR A 165 -1.55 12.71 7.51
N ARG A 166 -1.17 11.46 7.85
CA ARG A 166 -0.57 11.09 9.14
C ARG A 166 0.55 12.02 9.62
N SER A 167 1.55 12.32 8.77
CA SER A 167 2.65 13.19 9.19
C SER A 167 2.21 14.62 9.48
N ARG A 168 1.24 15.14 8.73
CA ARG A 168 0.63 16.45 8.98
C ARG A 168 -0.11 16.46 10.31
N ASP A 169 -0.88 15.41 10.56
CA ASP A 169 -1.68 15.28 11.78
C ASP A 169 -0.77 15.14 13.01
N VAL A 170 0.32 14.37 12.91
CA VAL A 170 1.32 14.25 13.97
C VAL A 170 1.98 15.61 14.26
N VAL A 171 2.46 16.32 13.23
CA VAL A 171 3.06 17.66 13.40
C VAL A 171 2.11 18.60 14.12
N ALA A 172 0.83 18.59 13.76
CA ALA A 172 -0.20 19.41 14.40
C ALA A 172 -0.49 18.97 15.85
N ALA A 173 -0.62 17.65 16.07
CA ALA A 173 -1.00 17.10 17.38
C ALA A 173 0.06 17.35 18.47
N ILE A 174 1.33 17.37 18.11
CA ILE A 174 2.44 17.61 19.05
C ILE A 174 3.04 19.02 18.92
N ASP A 175 2.40 19.91 18.17
CA ASP A 175 2.86 21.30 17.93
C ASP A 175 4.34 21.39 17.52
N MET A 176 4.76 20.49 16.62
CA MET A 176 6.15 20.45 16.15
C MET A 176 6.42 21.64 15.23
N PRO A 177 7.56 22.34 15.37
CA PRO A 177 7.84 23.55 14.60
C PRO A 177 8.28 23.22 13.15
N PHE A 178 7.48 22.45 12.44
CA PHE A 178 7.68 22.05 11.04
C PHE A 178 6.48 22.43 10.18
N ILE A 179 6.74 22.66 8.90
CA ILE A 179 5.70 22.80 7.86
C ILE A 179 5.72 21.53 7.03
N PRO A 180 4.65 20.72 7.08
CA PRO A 180 4.50 19.53 6.24
C PRO A 180 4.22 19.93 4.78
N ILE A 181 5.04 19.47 3.86
CA ILE A 181 4.94 19.72 2.42
C ILE A 181 4.71 18.39 1.71
N ALA A 182 3.62 18.28 0.97
CA ALA A 182 3.30 17.06 0.22
C ALA A 182 4.35 16.78 -0.86
N GLY A 183 4.83 15.54 -0.92
CA GLY A 183 5.93 15.13 -1.80
C GLY A 183 5.56 14.94 -3.27
N GLY A 184 4.28 14.99 -3.62
CA GLY A 184 3.77 14.90 -4.99
C GLY A 184 3.67 13.46 -5.51
N SER A 185 4.76 12.71 -5.54
CA SER A 185 4.83 11.29 -5.93
C SER A 185 6.05 10.63 -5.31
N GLU A 186 6.14 9.28 -5.32
CA GLU A 186 7.37 8.56 -4.91
C GLU A 186 8.60 9.10 -5.64
N GLY A 187 8.52 9.22 -6.97
CA GLY A 187 9.64 9.70 -7.79
C GLY A 187 10.08 11.12 -7.43
N ALA A 188 9.15 12.02 -7.12
CA ALA A 188 9.46 13.39 -6.69
C ALA A 188 10.14 13.41 -5.32
N MET A 189 9.65 12.62 -4.36
CA MET A 189 10.25 12.48 -3.03
C MET A 189 11.66 11.92 -3.12
N VAL A 190 11.87 10.86 -3.90
CA VAL A 190 13.19 10.27 -4.15
C VAL A 190 14.15 11.27 -4.79
N ALA A 191 13.71 11.98 -5.82
CA ALA A 191 14.54 12.98 -6.50
C ALA A 191 14.97 14.11 -5.56
N GLU A 192 14.06 14.57 -4.69
CA GLU A 192 14.37 15.60 -3.70
C GLU A 192 15.38 15.12 -2.67
N LEU A 193 15.18 13.89 -2.12
CA LEU A 193 16.11 13.27 -1.19
C LEU A 193 17.50 13.11 -1.80
N GLN A 194 17.59 12.53 -3.00
CA GLN A 194 18.86 12.34 -3.70
C GLN A 194 19.57 13.67 -4.00
N SER A 195 18.80 14.70 -4.41
CA SER A 195 19.34 16.05 -4.64
C SER A 195 19.93 16.65 -3.35
N ALA A 196 19.18 16.57 -2.24
CA ALA A 196 19.62 17.09 -0.95
C ALA A 196 20.87 16.37 -0.45
N ILE A 197 20.91 15.03 -0.53
CA ILE A 197 22.07 14.22 -0.14
C ILE A 197 23.31 14.60 -0.96
N LYS A 198 23.18 14.69 -2.28
CA LYS A 198 24.29 15.06 -3.18
C LYS A 198 24.88 16.40 -2.84
N LYS A 199 24.05 17.34 -2.41
CA LYS A 199 24.48 18.72 -2.06
C LYS A 199 24.77 18.90 -0.57
N LYS A 200 24.56 17.87 0.27
CA LYS A 200 24.57 17.95 1.72
C LYS A 200 23.64 19.04 2.28
N GLU A 201 22.51 19.24 1.61
CA GLU A 201 21.44 20.15 2.04
C GLU A 201 20.58 19.48 3.13
N PRO A 202 20.04 20.26 4.08
CA PRO A 202 19.13 19.73 5.09
C PRO A 202 17.88 19.13 4.46
N VAL A 203 17.51 17.90 4.90
CA VAL A 203 16.30 17.23 4.49
C VAL A 203 15.82 16.26 5.56
N ILE A 204 14.52 16.21 5.76
CA ILE A 204 13.80 15.20 6.54
C ILE A 204 12.51 14.87 5.79
N SER A 205 12.20 13.60 5.68
CA SER A 205 11.06 13.12 4.88
C SER A 205 10.35 11.97 5.56
N MET A 206 9.02 11.95 5.49
CA MET A 206 8.26 10.72 5.68
C MET A 206 8.63 9.73 4.58
N PHE A 207 8.93 8.50 4.97
CA PHE A 207 9.25 7.45 4.02
C PHE A 207 8.93 6.07 4.59
N TRP A 208 9.19 4.99 3.82
CA TRP A 208 8.83 3.63 4.21
C TRP A 208 9.86 2.58 3.78
N GLN A 209 9.85 1.46 4.49
CA GLN A 209 10.56 0.23 4.12
C GLN A 209 9.53 -0.91 3.94
N PRO A 210 9.80 -1.87 3.04
CA PRO A 210 10.98 -1.97 2.16
C PRO A 210 10.91 -1.01 0.97
N HIS A 211 12.02 -0.37 0.65
CA HIS A 211 12.17 0.49 -0.52
C HIS A 211 13.61 0.46 -1.03
N TRP A 212 13.80 0.50 -2.35
CA TRP A 212 15.12 0.37 -2.99
C TRP A 212 16.12 1.49 -2.63
N ILE A 213 15.63 2.66 -2.21
CA ILE A 213 16.48 3.80 -1.86
C ILE A 213 17.46 3.47 -0.71
N PHE A 214 17.04 2.62 0.24
CA PHE A 214 17.87 2.18 1.35
C PHE A 214 19.02 1.24 0.94
N ALA A 215 18.98 0.68 -0.27
CA ALA A 215 20.10 -0.06 -0.84
C ALA A 215 21.16 0.85 -1.48
N THR A 216 20.84 2.14 -1.69
CA THR A 216 21.70 3.09 -2.42
C THR A 216 22.09 4.30 -1.61
N GLN A 217 21.40 4.58 -0.50
CA GLN A 217 21.59 5.74 0.36
C GLN A 217 21.45 5.32 1.83
N GLU A 218 22.19 5.98 2.71
CA GLU A 218 22.09 5.80 4.16
C GLU A 218 21.10 6.82 4.75
N PHE A 219 20.22 6.33 5.63
CA PHE A 219 19.25 7.13 6.37
C PHE A 219 19.15 6.63 7.82
N ASN A 220 18.86 7.54 8.73
CA ASN A 220 18.50 7.30 10.12
C ASN A 220 17.04 7.67 10.36
#